data_3be0b42e577031e41f360d67b2c2dfd8
#
_entry.id   3be0b42e577031e41f360d67b2c2dfd8
#
_cell.length_a   1.000
_cell.length_b   1.000
_cell.length_c   1.000
_cell.angle_alpha   90.00
_cell.angle_beta   90.00
_cell.angle_gamma   90.00
#
_symmetry.space_group_name_H-M   'P 1'
#
loop_
_entity.id
_entity.type
_entity.pdbx_description
1 polymer ?
#
loop_
_entity_poly.entity_id
_entity_poly.type
_entity_poly.pdbx_seq_one_letter_code
_entity_poly.pdbx_strand_id
1 'polypeptide(L)'
;MCCFSPQAGRGLADGMRTKIMSTTTAQPSIFTGKYLTVGLANEAYGIAVLKVREIIRMLKITPVPQMPAFVKGVVNLRGRVIPVVDLRVKFGLEAAFTERTCIVVVQVRPASGQTVQMGLIVDCVEEVIHLTDQEIEPTPEFGTKVDTTYILGLAKVKGQVKTLLDIDKVVAPDAMQQIAAAV
;
A
#
# COMPACT_ATOMS: atom_id res chain seq x y z
N MET A 1 28.79 -41.47 -65.54
CA MET A 1 28.52 -40.68 -66.73
C MET A 1 28.06 -39.29 -66.31
N CYS A 2 28.93 -38.33 -66.69
CA CYS A 2 28.77 -36.91 -66.93
C CYS A 2 28.10 -36.07 -65.82
N CYS A 3 28.91 -35.33 -65.13
CA CYS A 3 29.48 -33.98 -65.41
C CYS A 3 28.40 -32.91 -65.53
N PHE A 4 28.38 -31.93 -64.62
CA PHE A 4 28.83 -30.56 -64.84
C PHE A 4 28.52 -29.65 -63.67
N SER A 5 29.50 -29.10 -63.01
CA SER A 5 29.47 -27.76 -62.42
C SER A 5 29.77 -26.74 -63.50
N PRO A 6 29.45 -25.45 -63.39
CA PRO A 6 30.14 -24.54 -62.50
C PRO A 6 29.36 -23.24 -62.05
N GLN A 7 29.94 -22.58 -61.07
CA GLN A 7 30.27 -21.19 -60.84
C GLN A 7 29.20 -20.13 -60.56
N ALA A 8 29.33 -19.61 -59.39
CA ALA A 8 29.75 -18.23 -58.99
C ALA A 8 28.81 -17.07 -59.34
N GLY A 9 28.31 -16.46 -58.32
CA GLY A 9 27.73 -15.12 -58.35
C GLY A 9 27.83 -14.46 -56.99
N ARG A 10 28.83 -13.60 -56.81
CA ARG A 10 28.96 -12.68 -55.68
C ARG A 10 27.85 -11.67 -55.69
N GLY A 11 27.22 -11.41 -54.56
CA GLY A 11 26.33 -10.29 -54.37
C GLY A 11 26.35 -9.83 -52.94
N LEU A 12 27.13 -8.80 -52.67
CA LEU A 12 27.07 -7.99 -51.45
C LEU A 12 25.68 -7.30 -51.39
N ALA A 13 25.04 -7.36 -50.26
CA ALA A 13 24.10 -6.34 -49.79
C ALA A 13 23.97 -6.59 -48.26
N ASP A 14 24.72 -5.91 -47.53
CA ASP A 14 24.38 -4.67 -46.81
C ASP A 14 23.32 -4.86 -45.74
N GLY A 15 23.87 -4.73 -44.55
CA GLY A 15 23.17 -4.87 -43.28
C GLY A 15 22.08 -3.82 -43.07
N MET A 16 20.90 -4.30 -42.97
CA MET A 16 19.85 -3.53 -42.32
C MET A 16 19.53 -4.14 -40.97
N ARG A 17 20.36 -3.73 -39.98
CA ARG A 17 20.08 -3.90 -38.57
C ARG A 17 18.78 -3.15 -38.27
N THR A 18 17.67 -3.83 -38.35
CA THR A 18 16.42 -3.36 -37.78
C THR A 18 16.58 -3.31 -36.28
N LYS A 19 16.91 -2.12 -35.80
CA LYS A 19 16.89 -1.77 -34.37
C LYS A 19 15.43 -1.83 -33.96
N ILE A 20 15.03 -2.96 -33.39
CA ILE A 20 13.73 -3.08 -32.71
C ILE A 20 13.81 -2.12 -31.53
N MET A 21 13.28 -0.93 -31.71
CA MET A 21 12.95 -0.05 -30.61
C MET A 21 11.86 -0.75 -29.82
N SER A 22 12.26 -1.40 -28.72
CA SER A 22 11.35 -1.82 -27.68
C SER A 22 10.66 -0.56 -27.14
N THR A 23 9.51 -0.25 -27.68
CA THR A 23 8.58 0.68 -27.07
C THR A 23 8.08 -0.03 -25.81
N THR A 24 8.79 0.16 -24.70
CA THR A 24 8.25 -0.15 -23.38
C THR A 24 7.03 0.76 -23.23
N THR A 25 5.87 0.21 -23.54
CA THR A 25 4.58 0.81 -23.17
C THR A 25 4.58 0.79 -21.66
N ALA A 26 4.94 1.91 -21.05
CA ALA A 26 4.79 2.12 -19.62
C ALA A 26 3.28 1.94 -19.33
N GLN A 27 2.91 0.80 -18.78
CA GLN A 27 1.59 0.64 -18.20
C GLN A 27 1.48 1.72 -17.12
N PRO A 28 0.37 2.49 -17.06
CA PRO A 28 0.20 3.47 -16.01
C PRO A 28 0.31 2.72 -14.69
N SER A 29 1.33 3.03 -13.89
CA SER A 29 1.50 2.35 -12.63
C SER A 29 0.34 2.74 -11.73
N ILE A 30 -0.25 1.73 -11.15
CA ILE A 30 -1.45 1.80 -10.30
C ILE A 30 -1.16 2.59 -9.01
N PHE A 31 0.09 2.96 -8.78
CA PHE A 31 0.58 3.49 -7.50
C PHE A 31 0.97 4.96 -7.52
N THR A 32 1.00 5.61 -8.68
CA THR A 32 1.27 7.06 -8.79
C THR A 32 0.17 7.86 -8.12
N GLY A 33 0.53 8.81 -7.27
CA GLY A 33 -0.46 9.66 -6.62
C GLY A 33 0.04 10.35 -5.34
N LYS A 34 -0.92 10.89 -4.61
CA LYS A 34 -0.65 11.55 -3.31
C LYS A 34 -0.81 10.56 -2.17
N TYR A 35 0.18 10.55 -1.29
CA TYR A 35 0.22 9.72 -0.10
C TYR A 35 0.37 10.57 1.15
N LEU A 36 -0.44 10.27 2.17
CA LEU A 36 -0.28 10.80 3.52
C LEU A 36 0.76 9.95 4.22
N THR A 37 1.86 10.56 4.68
CA THR A 37 2.85 9.85 5.46
C THR A 37 2.51 9.89 6.93
N VAL A 38 2.60 8.74 7.56
CA VAL A 38 2.32 8.51 8.98
C VAL A 38 3.49 7.80 9.62
N GLY A 39 3.81 8.18 10.85
CA GLY A 39 4.83 7.51 11.66
C GLY A 39 4.21 6.36 12.44
N LEU A 40 4.87 5.19 12.41
CA LEU A 40 4.60 4.05 13.28
C LEU A 40 5.93 3.59 13.87
N ALA A 41 6.12 3.74 15.17
CA ALA A 41 7.39 3.60 15.86
C ALA A 41 8.47 4.50 15.21
N ASN A 42 9.51 3.93 14.63
CA ASN A 42 10.61 4.68 13.99
C ASN A 42 10.55 4.66 12.45
N GLU A 43 9.46 4.16 11.90
CA GLU A 43 9.31 3.96 10.45
C GLU A 43 8.19 4.84 9.88
N ALA A 44 8.37 5.27 8.64
CA ALA A 44 7.39 6.07 7.92
C ALA A 44 6.60 5.21 6.90
N TYR A 45 5.29 5.32 6.97
CA TYR A 45 4.36 4.59 6.10
C TYR A 45 3.54 5.57 5.27
N GLY A 46 3.18 5.17 4.04
CA GLY A 46 2.36 5.97 3.15
C GLY A 46 0.96 5.37 2.98
N ILE A 47 -0.06 6.19 3.17
CA ILE A 47 -1.47 5.86 2.94
C ILE A 47 -1.98 6.71 1.77
N ALA A 48 -2.58 6.09 0.75
CA ALA A 48 -3.14 6.84 -0.37
C ALA A 48 -4.16 7.89 0.12
N VAL A 49 -3.94 9.17 -0.23
CA VAL A 49 -4.81 10.28 0.22
C VAL A 49 -6.26 10.07 -0.20
N LEU A 50 -6.50 9.41 -1.33
CA LEU A 50 -7.84 9.08 -1.80
C LEU A 50 -8.63 8.19 -0.82
N LYS A 51 -7.94 7.45 0.02
CA LYS A 51 -8.54 6.62 1.08
C LYS A 51 -8.79 7.39 2.37
N VAL A 52 -8.07 8.48 2.59
CA VAL A 52 -8.16 9.29 3.82
C VAL A 52 -9.39 10.18 3.76
N ARG A 53 -10.17 10.20 4.83
CA ARG A 53 -11.35 11.06 4.99
C ARG A 53 -11.09 12.23 5.91
N GLU A 54 -10.53 11.95 7.08
CA GLU A 54 -10.17 12.98 8.06
C GLU A 54 -9.10 12.46 9.02
N ILE A 55 -8.45 13.38 9.70
CA ILE A 55 -7.47 13.10 10.75
C ILE A 55 -8.01 13.73 12.02
N ILE A 56 -8.15 12.93 13.06
CA ILE A 56 -8.72 13.37 14.33
C ILE A 56 -7.76 13.05 15.49
N ARG A 57 -7.85 13.81 16.56
CA ARG A 57 -7.14 13.49 17.81
C ARG A 57 -7.69 12.20 18.39
N MET A 58 -6.92 11.62 19.31
CA MET A 58 -7.40 10.46 20.07
C MET A 58 -8.72 10.79 20.77
N LEU A 59 -9.70 9.90 20.56
CA LEU A 59 -10.99 9.93 21.21
C LEU A 59 -11.09 8.77 22.20
N LYS A 60 -12.07 8.82 23.11
CA LYS A 60 -12.40 7.70 23.98
C LYS A 60 -12.88 6.53 23.10
N ILE A 61 -12.14 5.44 23.15
CA ILE A 61 -12.46 4.20 22.45
C ILE A 61 -13.30 3.32 23.38
N THR A 62 -14.42 2.82 22.87
CA THR A 62 -15.22 1.82 23.57
C THR A 62 -14.76 0.44 23.12
N PRO A 63 -14.18 -0.39 24.02
CA PRO A 63 -13.70 -1.72 23.65
C PRO A 63 -14.86 -2.62 23.25
N VAL A 64 -14.62 -3.49 22.25
CA VAL A 64 -15.56 -4.53 21.81
C VAL A 64 -14.98 -5.87 22.23
N PRO A 65 -15.75 -6.71 22.97
CA PRO A 65 -15.27 -8.03 23.40
C PRO A 65 -14.96 -8.96 22.22
N GLN A 66 -14.08 -9.93 22.46
CA GLN A 66 -13.73 -11.01 21.52
C GLN A 66 -13.13 -10.55 20.17
N MET A 67 -12.57 -9.34 20.13
CA MET A 67 -11.86 -8.83 18.95
C MET A 67 -10.36 -9.12 19.02
N PRO A 68 -9.68 -9.22 17.87
CA PRO A 68 -8.22 -9.31 17.82
C PRO A 68 -7.56 -8.14 18.54
N ALA A 69 -6.37 -8.33 19.10
CA ALA A 69 -5.67 -7.32 19.92
C ALA A 69 -5.42 -5.97 19.20
N PHE A 70 -5.29 -6.00 17.89
CA PHE A 70 -5.11 -4.80 17.08
C PHE A 70 -6.42 -4.00 16.86
N VAL A 71 -7.59 -4.61 17.06
CA VAL A 71 -8.88 -3.91 17.05
C VAL A 71 -9.13 -3.36 18.46
N LYS A 72 -8.96 -2.06 18.62
CA LYS A 72 -9.09 -1.42 19.95
C LYS A 72 -10.53 -1.23 20.39
N GLY A 73 -11.47 -1.25 19.45
CA GLY A 73 -12.88 -1.05 19.71
C GLY A 73 -13.52 -0.11 18.71
N VAL A 74 -14.46 0.70 19.16
CA VAL A 74 -15.20 1.66 18.33
C VAL A 74 -15.18 3.06 18.93
N VAL A 75 -15.27 4.06 18.07
CA VAL A 75 -15.48 5.48 18.46
C VAL A 75 -16.75 6.00 17.84
N ASN A 76 -17.41 6.93 18.55
CA ASN A 76 -18.52 7.68 17.99
C ASN A 76 -17.97 8.96 17.34
N LEU A 77 -18.04 9.04 16.04
CA LEU A 77 -17.62 10.20 15.27
C LEU A 77 -18.86 10.82 14.61
N ARG A 78 -19.29 11.93 15.14
CA ARG A 78 -20.46 12.69 14.64
C ARG A 78 -21.74 11.83 14.52
N GLY A 79 -21.99 10.96 15.51
CA GLY A 79 -23.16 10.07 15.52
C GLY A 79 -22.98 8.77 14.73
N ARG A 80 -21.81 8.54 14.12
CA ARG A 80 -21.48 7.27 13.46
C ARG A 80 -20.52 6.47 14.30
N VAL A 81 -20.82 5.21 14.46
CA VAL A 81 -19.91 4.27 15.12
C VAL A 81 -18.88 3.79 14.11
N ILE A 82 -17.60 4.06 14.39
CA ILE A 82 -16.48 3.74 13.51
C ILE A 82 -15.54 2.78 14.26
N PRO A 83 -15.22 1.61 13.68
CA PRO A 83 -14.24 0.71 14.27
C PRO A 83 -12.83 1.32 14.21
N VAL A 84 -12.02 1.03 15.22
CA VAL A 84 -10.68 1.57 15.37
C VAL A 84 -9.66 0.44 15.48
N VAL A 85 -8.67 0.49 14.62
CA VAL A 85 -7.55 -0.45 14.52
C VAL A 85 -6.26 0.26 14.88
N ASP A 86 -5.42 -0.37 15.68
CA ASP A 86 -4.07 0.11 15.97
C ASP A 86 -3.07 -0.56 15.03
N LEU A 87 -2.53 0.22 14.10
CA LEU A 87 -1.57 -0.28 13.11
C LEU A 87 -0.26 -0.75 13.76
N ARG A 88 0.15 -0.16 14.87
CA ARG A 88 1.36 -0.55 15.59
C ARG A 88 1.22 -1.97 16.12
N VAL A 89 0.10 -2.27 16.78
CA VAL A 89 -0.19 -3.62 17.28
C VAL A 89 -0.37 -4.59 16.11
N LYS A 90 -1.01 -4.17 15.04
CA LYS A 90 -1.19 -4.98 13.82
C LYS A 90 0.16 -5.42 13.22
N PHE A 91 1.15 -4.54 13.23
CA PHE A 91 2.49 -4.82 12.69
C PHE A 91 3.47 -5.35 13.73
N GLY A 92 3.00 -5.62 14.97
CA GLY A 92 3.86 -6.12 16.05
C GLY A 92 4.86 -5.08 16.55
N LEU A 93 4.56 -3.80 16.37
CA LEU A 93 5.37 -2.69 16.83
C LEU A 93 4.98 -2.26 18.24
N GLU A 94 5.92 -1.62 18.94
CA GLU A 94 5.65 -1.04 20.24
C GLU A 94 4.64 0.11 20.14
N ALA A 95 3.58 0.08 20.96
CA ALA A 95 2.49 1.04 20.90
C ALA A 95 2.49 1.95 22.13
N ALA A 96 3.18 3.08 22.04
CA ALA A 96 3.13 4.13 23.04
C ALA A 96 2.12 5.22 22.62
N PHE A 97 1.32 5.72 23.56
CA PHE A 97 0.44 6.84 23.33
C PHE A 97 1.13 8.14 23.73
N THR A 98 1.18 9.10 22.80
CA THR A 98 1.75 10.42 23.00
C THR A 98 0.73 11.49 22.62
N GLU A 99 1.03 12.76 22.85
CA GLU A 99 0.18 13.87 22.41
C GLU A 99 0.05 13.95 20.88
N ARG A 100 0.99 13.36 20.13
CA ARG A 100 0.99 13.33 18.68
C ARG A 100 0.20 12.17 18.11
N THR A 101 -0.10 11.16 18.95
CA THR A 101 -0.90 9.99 18.55
C THR A 101 -2.29 10.44 18.09
N CYS A 102 -2.69 9.99 16.93
CA CYS A 102 -3.95 10.40 16.32
C CYS A 102 -4.63 9.23 15.59
N ILE A 103 -5.86 9.47 15.18
CA ILE A 103 -6.65 8.53 14.40
C ILE A 103 -6.81 9.08 12.99
N VAL A 104 -6.33 8.34 12.01
CA VAL A 104 -6.58 8.62 10.58
C VAL A 104 -7.83 7.84 10.17
N VAL A 105 -8.90 8.55 9.88
CA VAL A 105 -10.14 7.94 9.39
C VAL A 105 -10.00 7.68 7.90
N VAL A 106 -10.09 6.42 7.53
CA VAL A 106 -9.97 5.95 6.16
C VAL A 106 -11.24 5.29 5.67
N GLN A 107 -11.38 5.25 4.37
CA GLN A 107 -12.43 4.51 3.69
C GLN A 107 -11.83 3.25 3.07
N VAL A 108 -12.28 2.10 3.53
CA VAL A 108 -11.84 0.79 3.05
C VAL A 108 -12.96 0.11 2.28
N ARG A 109 -12.59 -0.71 1.31
CA ARG A 109 -13.52 -1.48 0.51
C ARG A 109 -13.20 -2.97 0.69
N PRO A 110 -13.84 -3.63 1.65
CA PRO A 110 -13.67 -5.06 1.87
C PRO A 110 -14.18 -5.88 0.67
N ALA A 111 -13.80 -7.14 0.61
CA ALA A 111 -14.24 -8.06 -0.45
C ALA A 111 -15.78 -8.19 -0.56
N SER A 112 -16.53 -7.89 0.50
CA SER A 112 -17.99 -7.84 0.52
C SER A 112 -18.59 -6.70 -0.32
N GLY A 113 -17.77 -5.77 -0.82
CA GLY A 113 -18.17 -4.70 -1.74
C GLY A 113 -18.71 -3.43 -1.09
N GLN A 114 -19.14 -3.47 0.17
CA GLN A 114 -19.61 -2.27 0.86
C GLN A 114 -18.43 -1.46 1.40
N THR A 115 -18.46 -0.16 1.14
CA THR A 115 -17.44 0.76 1.64
C THR A 115 -17.67 1.04 3.12
N VAL A 116 -16.66 0.82 3.95
CA VAL A 116 -16.70 1.03 5.40
C VAL A 116 -15.70 2.10 5.79
N GLN A 117 -16.08 2.96 6.74
CA GLN A 117 -15.14 3.88 7.38
C GLN A 117 -14.49 3.21 8.59
N MET A 118 -13.19 3.46 8.76
CA MET A 118 -12.39 2.88 9.82
C MET A 118 -11.38 3.90 10.34
N GLY A 119 -11.12 3.90 11.63
CA GLY A 119 -10.05 4.67 12.26
C GLY A 119 -8.77 3.84 12.38
N LEU A 120 -7.66 4.40 11.94
CA LEU A 120 -6.33 3.82 12.10
C LEU A 120 -5.54 4.64 13.13
N ILE A 121 -5.12 4.02 14.23
CA ILE A 121 -4.25 4.68 15.21
C ILE A 121 -2.83 4.67 14.67
N VAL A 122 -2.21 5.85 14.63
CA VAL A 122 -0.82 6.09 14.22
C VAL A 122 -0.13 6.98 15.24
N ASP A 123 1.20 6.94 15.31
CA ASP A 123 1.95 7.77 16.26
C ASP A 123 1.91 9.23 15.90
N CYS A 124 2.00 9.53 14.62
CA CYS A 124 1.85 10.90 14.11
C CYS A 124 1.52 10.89 12.62
N VAL A 125 1.01 12.01 12.17
CA VAL A 125 0.92 12.34 10.74
C VAL A 125 2.07 13.32 10.42
N GLU A 126 2.77 13.07 9.33
CA GLU A 126 3.92 13.88 8.91
C GLU A 126 3.54 14.86 7.79
N GLU A 127 3.57 14.39 6.56
CA GLU A 127 3.36 15.22 5.37
C GLU A 127 2.54 14.47 4.31
N VAL A 128 2.05 15.22 3.32
CA VAL A 128 1.51 14.63 2.09
C VAL A 128 2.58 14.73 1.01
N ILE A 129 2.95 13.59 0.44
CA ILE A 129 3.91 13.49 -0.66
C ILE A 129 3.20 13.12 -1.96
N HIS A 130 3.73 13.60 -3.06
CA HIS A 130 3.30 13.17 -4.39
C HIS A 130 4.37 12.23 -4.95
N LEU A 131 3.98 11.02 -5.28
CA LEU A 131 4.87 9.99 -5.81
C LEU A 131 4.59 9.74 -7.29
N THR A 132 5.67 9.59 -8.03
CA THR A 132 5.69 9.16 -9.43
C THR A 132 6.17 7.72 -9.52
N ASP A 133 5.96 7.08 -10.66
CA ASP A 133 6.36 5.69 -10.91
C ASP A 133 7.84 5.43 -10.69
N GLN A 134 8.68 6.44 -10.94
CA GLN A 134 10.13 6.32 -10.77
C GLN A 134 10.59 6.28 -9.31
N GLU A 135 9.75 6.75 -8.40
CA GLU A 135 10.03 6.81 -6.97
C GLU A 135 9.51 5.60 -6.20
N ILE A 136 8.72 4.75 -6.87
CA ILE A 136 8.09 3.57 -6.27
C ILE A 136 8.76 2.31 -6.80
N GLU A 137 9.33 1.53 -5.90
CA GLU A 137 9.87 0.21 -6.20
C GLU A 137 8.90 -0.88 -5.76
N PRO A 138 8.81 -1.98 -6.50
CA PRO A 138 8.01 -3.12 -6.07
C PRO A 138 8.57 -3.68 -4.76
N THR A 139 7.68 -4.27 -3.96
CA THR A 139 8.07 -4.92 -2.71
C THR A 139 9.03 -6.08 -3.00
N PRO A 140 10.26 -6.09 -2.43
CA PRO A 140 11.15 -7.22 -2.57
C PRO A 140 10.56 -8.46 -1.88
N GLU A 141 10.96 -9.64 -2.33
CA GLU A 141 10.56 -10.88 -1.69
C GLU A 141 11.29 -11.03 -0.34
N PHE A 142 10.59 -10.78 0.76
CA PHE A 142 11.12 -10.94 2.12
C PHE A 142 11.11 -12.39 2.63
N GLY A 143 10.89 -13.37 1.74
CA GLY A 143 10.75 -14.78 2.11
C GLY A 143 9.34 -15.13 2.63
N THR A 144 9.13 -16.42 2.92
CA THR A 144 7.78 -16.96 3.20
C THR A 144 7.18 -16.62 4.57
N LYS A 145 7.92 -15.92 5.44
CA LYS A 145 7.48 -15.64 6.82
C LYS A 145 6.84 -14.26 7.04
N VAL A 146 6.96 -13.35 6.08
CA VAL A 146 6.43 -12.00 6.20
C VAL A 146 5.23 -11.84 5.27
N ASP A 147 4.08 -11.52 5.84
CA ASP A 147 2.91 -11.18 5.04
C ASP A 147 3.12 -9.80 4.43
N THR A 148 3.42 -9.76 3.14
CA THR A 148 3.63 -8.53 2.37
C THR A 148 2.42 -8.14 1.52
N THR A 149 1.31 -8.85 1.65
CA THR A 149 0.11 -8.67 0.81
C THR A 149 -0.51 -7.29 0.95
N TYR A 150 -0.28 -6.62 2.09
CA TYR A 150 -0.75 -5.26 2.35
C TYR A 150 0.26 -4.16 1.98
N ILE A 151 1.43 -4.52 1.45
CA ILE A 151 2.43 -3.55 0.97
C ILE A 151 2.25 -3.36 -0.53
N LEU A 152 1.98 -2.12 -0.94
CA LEU A 152 1.88 -1.75 -2.36
C LEU A 152 3.24 -1.61 -3.02
N GLY A 153 4.23 -1.15 -2.27
CA GLY A 153 5.58 -0.89 -2.74
C GLY A 153 6.37 -0.06 -1.74
N LEU A 154 7.60 0.24 -2.11
CA LEU A 154 8.52 1.05 -1.32
C LEU A 154 8.80 2.36 -2.07
N ALA A 155 8.54 3.50 -1.44
CA ALA A 155 8.81 4.80 -2.03
C ALA A 155 10.14 5.35 -1.52
N LYS A 156 10.99 5.84 -2.42
CA LYS A 156 12.23 6.53 -2.09
C LYS A 156 12.03 8.04 -2.14
N VAL A 157 11.98 8.68 -0.98
CA VAL A 157 11.74 10.11 -0.86
C VAL A 157 12.82 10.74 -0.01
N LYS A 158 13.54 11.73 -0.55
CA LYS A 158 14.59 12.48 0.18
C LYS A 158 15.63 11.59 0.88
N GLY A 159 16.00 10.46 0.27
CA GLY A 159 16.94 9.51 0.85
C GLY A 159 16.39 8.58 1.92
N GLN A 160 15.09 8.64 2.19
CA GLN A 160 14.39 7.74 3.10
C GLN A 160 13.49 6.78 2.32
N VAL A 161 13.35 5.57 2.81
CA VAL A 161 12.41 4.59 2.27
C VAL A 161 11.12 4.66 3.08
N LYS A 162 9.98 4.81 2.40
CA LYS A 162 8.65 4.82 3.00
C LYS A 162 7.86 3.65 2.45
N THR A 163 7.26 2.85 3.33
CA THR A 163 6.45 1.70 2.94
C THR A 163 5.02 2.14 2.59
N LEU A 164 4.58 1.87 1.37
CA LEU A 164 3.22 2.21 0.92
C LEU A 164 2.26 1.08 1.28
N LEU A 165 1.16 1.43 1.96
CA LEU A 165 0.18 0.48 2.46
C LEU A 165 -1.07 0.42 1.58
N ASP A 166 -1.50 -0.81 1.29
CA ASP A 166 -2.84 -1.10 0.78
C ASP A 166 -3.81 -1.22 1.96
N ILE A 167 -4.49 -0.12 2.25
CA ILE A 167 -5.39 -0.06 3.41
C ILE A 167 -6.56 -1.06 3.30
N ASP A 168 -6.99 -1.40 2.09
CA ASP A 168 -8.04 -2.40 1.90
C ASP A 168 -7.59 -3.80 2.35
N LYS A 169 -6.29 -4.09 2.26
CA LYS A 169 -5.69 -5.36 2.68
C LYS A 169 -5.12 -5.36 4.09
N VAL A 170 -4.74 -4.20 4.61
CA VAL A 170 -4.21 -4.07 5.99
C VAL A 170 -5.21 -4.62 7.00
N VAL A 171 -6.49 -4.37 6.78
CA VAL A 171 -7.54 -4.90 7.63
C VAL A 171 -8.05 -6.20 7.02
N ALA A 172 -7.59 -7.32 7.57
CA ALA A 172 -7.95 -8.66 7.08
C ALA A 172 -9.47 -8.82 6.98
N PRO A 173 -9.97 -9.52 5.95
CA PRO A 173 -11.40 -9.75 5.74
C PRO A 173 -12.11 -10.32 6.97
N ASP A 174 -11.43 -11.17 7.73
CA ASP A 174 -11.97 -11.82 8.93
C ASP A 174 -12.25 -10.84 10.07
N ALA A 175 -11.35 -9.88 10.29
CA ALA A 175 -11.57 -8.83 11.28
C ALA A 175 -12.71 -7.89 10.87
N MET A 176 -12.85 -7.63 9.56
CA MET A 176 -13.94 -6.81 9.02
C MET A 176 -15.29 -7.49 9.15
N GLN A 177 -15.39 -8.80 8.96
CA GLN A 177 -16.62 -9.56 9.17
C GLN A 177 -17.03 -9.55 10.64
N GLN A 178 -16.10 -9.73 11.55
CA GLN A 178 -16.34 -9.66 13.00
C GLN A 178 -16.80 -8.26 13.44
N ILE A 179 -16.18 -7.22 12.90
CA ILE A 179 -16.56 -5.83 13.17
C ILE A 179 -17.96 -5.53 12.61
N ALA A 180 -18.25 -5.94 11.38
CA ALA A 180 -19.56 -5.72 10.75
C ALA A 180 -20.69 -6.47 11.46
N ALA A 181 -20.41 -7.61 12.09
CA ALA A 181 -21.38 -8.35 12.88
C ALA A 181 -21.59 -7.76 14.28
N ALA A 182 -20.70 -6.89 14.78
CA ALA A 182 -20.74 -6.29 16.11
C ALA A 182 -21.29 -4.85 16.13
N VAL A 183 -21.57 -4.28 14.96
CA VAL A 183 -22.12 -2.92 14.76
C VAL A 183 -23.50 -3.01 14.11
#